data_d5af53504d21b00ca84fe1ae65b028b6
#
_entry.id   d5af53504d21b00ca84fe1ae65b028b6
#
_cell.length_a   1.000
_cell.length_b   1.000
_cell.length_c   1.000
_cell.angle_alpha   90.00
_cell.angle_beta   90.00
_cell.angle_gamma   90.00
#
_symmetry.space_group_name_H-M   'P 1'
#
loop_
_entity.id
_entity.type
_entity.pdbx_description
1 polymer ?
#
loop_
_entity_poly.entity_id
_entity_poly.type
_entity_poly.pdbx_seq_one_letter_code
_entity_poly.pdbx_strand_id
1 'polypeptide(L)'
;TDKDRGRRDENYNIIKDLVDDRMFLFDYALHKKSHLLMDYSRNKKISQYTIRTLLALYWRHGQDIYALLPAFSNCGAAGKSRIKHEIKLGNSKKNRALPNERSRVFILNERDINNIRKSLITYHYKVNGDTIKKTLERHIDLYFRDEIKTANLENRAPYVPSLKQFSYWNKKLFTKDFSINKKNTKKEIDLKMRALLGSVANTTVLPGDVFEIDSTVADVHLISSLNRRKVIGRPTIYTVVDRATRMIVGLHVSLYHASWRAARQALANCFMPKKEYCRLFGISITDDDWPCSHIPLTLMCDNGEMIGLKPQEEMTPLTKLEFAPVGRGDRKSIVERCFGILNDEVIHRLIGTTRRGKIVKGEPTPQSRACLTIQEVTSLLIREILA
;
A
#
# COMPACT_ATOMS: atom_id res chain seq x y z
N THR A 1 35.16 19.82 -14.98
CA THR A 1 33.99 19.90 -15.91
C THR A 1 33.56 21.37 -16.07
N ASP A 2 32.83 21.72 -17.13
CA ASP A 2 32.31 23.10 -17.32
C ASP A 2 31.40 23.53 -16.16
N LYS A 3 30.68 22.58 -15.55
CA LYS A 3 29.89 22.82 -14.34
C LYS A 3 30.74 23.22 -13.13
N ASP A 4 31.94 22.65 -12.98
CA ASP A 4 32.85 22.99 -11.89
C ASP A 4 33.49 24.35 -12.13
N ARG A 5 33.77 24.72 -13.38
CA ARG A 5 34.24 26.06 -13.78
C ARG A 5 33.16 27.11 -13.52
N GLY A 6 31.93 26.84 -13.88
CA GLY A 6 30.81 27.72 -13.58
C GLY A 6 30.68 27.99 -12.08
N ARG A 7 30.76 26.97 -11.21
CA ARG A 7 30.76 27.14 -9.76
C ARG A 7 31.97 27.90 -9.22
N ARG A 8 33.15 27.71 -9.79
CA ARG A 8 34.35 28.51 -9.46
C ARG A 8 34.07 30.00 -9.74
N ASP A 9 33.52 30.33 -10.89
CA ASP A 9 33.24 31.68 -11.31
C ASP A 9 32.15 32.34 -10.45
N GLU A 10 31.11 31.59 -10.10
CA GLU A 10 30.08 31.98 -9.12
C GLU A 10 30.74 32.31 -7.75
N ASN A 11 31.58 31.39 -7.24
CA ASN A 11 32.29 31.60 -5.97
C ASN A 11 33.22 32.82 -6.01
N TYR A 12 33.91 33.07 -7.12
CA TYR A 12 34.74 34.24 -7.27
C TYR A 12 33.91 35.54 -7.31
N ASN A 13 32.78 35.53 -8.04
CA ASN A 13 31.89 36.69 -8.11
C ASN A 13 31.31 37.09 -6.74
N ILE A 14 31.19 36.12 -5.81
CA ILE A 14 30.78 36.41 -4.42
C ILE A 14 31.83 37.24 -3.67
N ILE A 15 33.11 37.04 -3.92
CA ILE A 15 34.20 37.70 -3.15
C ILE A 15 34.94 38.76 -3.92
N LYS A 16 34.74 38.90 -5.23
CA LYS A 16 35.48 39.82 -6.11
C LYS A 16 35.47 41.24 -5.59
N ASP A 17 34.30 41.82 -5.29
CA ASP A 17 34.16 43.19 -4.83
C ASP A 17 34.92 43.43 -3.50
N LEU A 18 35.03 42.40 -2.64
CA LEU A 18 35.73 42.46 -1.36
C LEU A 18 37.24 42.30 -1.50
N VAL A 19 37.71 41.56 -2.48
CA VAL A 19 39.15 41.33 -2.71
C VAL A 19 39.80 42.54 -3.30
N ASP A 20 39.09 43.29 -4.15
CA ASP A 20 39.58 44.49 -4.82
C ASP A 20 39.49 45.73 -3.92
N ASP A 21 38.78 45.68 -2.78
CA ASP A 21 38.61 46.81 -1.84
C ASP A 21 39.68 46.79 -0.76
N ARG A 22 40.60 47.76 -0.83
CA ARG A 22 41.67 47.95 0.17
C ARG A 22 41.13 48.28 1.55
N MET A 23 40.05 49.05 1.66
CA MET A 23 39.45 49.40 2.94
C MET A 23 38.86 48.15 3.64
N PHE A 24 38.25 47.28 2.89
CA PHE A 24 37.78 45.97 3.41
C PHE A 24 38.94 45.12 3.93
N LEU A 25 40.05 45.04 3.22
CA LEU A 25 41.21 44.25 3.66
C LEU A 25 41.77 44.76 5.01
N PHE A 26 41.86 46.06 5.21
CA PHE A 26 42.27 46.64 6.50
C PHE A 26 41.26 46.36 7.60
N ASP A 27 39.98 46.60 7.36
CA ASP A 27 38.92 46.35 8.33
C ASP A 27 38.86 44.87 8.73
N TYR A 28 38.95 43.97 7.76
CA TYR A 28 38.92 42.52 7.99
C TYR A 28 40.15 41.98 8.74
N ALA A 29 41.34 42.58 8.50
CA ALA A 29 42.59 42.20 9.15
C ALA A 29 42.66 42.70 10.61
N LEU A 30 42.16 43.89 10.90
CA LEU A 30 42.27 44.53 12.21
C LEU A 30 41.14 44.18 13.16
N HIS A 31 39.97 43.82 12.65
CA HIS A 31 38.78 43.65 13.48
C HIS A 31 38.29 42.18 13.48
N LYS A 32 38.09 41.59 14.68
CA LYS A 32 37.48 40.27 14.84
C LYS A 32 36.07 40.20 14.23
N LYS A 33 35.35 41.32 14.22
CA LYS A 33 34.01 41.47 13.62
C LYS A 33 34.06 42.64 12.64
N SER A 34 34.31 42.34 11.37
CA SER A 34 34.30 43.34 10.30
C SER A 34 32.88 43.82 10.04
N HIS A 35 32.64 45.13 10.16
CA HIS A 35 31.33 45.72 9.83
C HIS A 35 31.10 45.71 8.32
N LEU A 36 32.11 45.94 7.51
CA LEU A 36 32.01 45.87 6.05
C LEU A 36 31.58 44.47 5.56
N LEU A 37 32.12 43.43 6.18
CA LEU A 37 31.68 42.05 5.88
C LEU A 37 30.23 41.79 6.28
N MET A 38 29.77 42.33 7.40
CA MET A 38 28.37 42.18 7.84
C MET A 38 27.41 42.86 6.88
N ASP A 39 27.70 44.06 6.44
CA ASP A 39 26.87 44.83 5.53
C ASP A 39 26.86 44.19 4.13
N TYR A 40 28.00 43.72 3.65
CA TYR A 40 28.12 43.01 2.40
C TYR A 40 27.30 41.69 2.41
N SER A 41 27.39 40.94 3.49
CA SER A 41 26.62 39.72 3.70
C SER A 41 25.11 39.97 3.64
N ARG A 42 24.62 41.06 4.24
CA ARG A 42 23.22 41.47 4.21
C ARG A 42 22.78 41.88 2.82
N ASN A 43 23.57 42.70 2.13
CA ASN A 43 23.26 43.21 0.80
C ASN A 43 23.20 42.10 -0.26
N LYS A 44 24.14 41.18 -0.23
CA LYS A 44 24.18 40.01 -1.16
C LYS A 44 23.30 38.85 -0.71
N LYS A 45 22.74 38.87 0.50
CA LYS A 45 21.96 37.77 1.11
C LYS A 45 22.73 36.44 1.20
N ILE A 46 24.04 36.52 1.43
CA ILE A 46 24.94 35.35 1.53
C ILE A 46 25.48 35.29 2.97
N SER A 47 25.59 34.04 3.51
CA SER A 47 26.07 33.90 4.89
C SER A 47 27.51 34.35 5.04
N GLN A 48 27.84 35.06 6.15
CA GLN A 48 29.22 35.48 6.48
C GLN A 48 30.19 34.29 6.52
N TYR A 49 29.71 33.10 6.94
CA TYR A 49 30.51 31.89 6.96
C TYR A 49 30.96 31.49 5.55
N THR A 50 30.06 31.53 4.56
CA THR A 50 30.38 31.23 3.15
C THR A 50 31.42 32.20 2.61
N ILE A 51 31.22 33.53 2.81
CA ILE A 51 32.15 34.55 2.34
C ILE A 51 33.53 34.36 2.98
N ARG A 52 33.61 34.17 4.30
CA ARG A 52 34.88 33.92 5.02
C ARG A 52 35.58 32.67 4.53
N THR A 53 34.84 31.61 4.22
CA THR A 53 35.42 30.37 3.72
C THR A 53 36.02 30.56 2.33
N LEU A 54 35.34 31.29 1.44
CA LEU A 54 35.83 31.58 0.09
C LEU A 54 37.05 32.50 0.11
N LEU A 55 37.02 33.59 0.93
CA LEU A 55 38.16 34.46 1.13
C LEU A 55 39.38 33.72 1.68
N ALA A 56 39.17 32.83 2.67
CA ALA A 56 40.24 32.02 3.24
C ALA A 56 40.84 31.05 2.22
N LEU A 57 40.04 30.43 1.38
CA LEU A 57 40.54 29.56 0.29
C LEU A 57 41.34 30.38 -0.72
N TYR A 58 40.80 31.53 -1.16
CA TYR A 58 41.44 32.38 -2.15
C TYR A 58 42.81 32.88 -1.66
N TRP A 59 42.89 33.45 -0.47
CA TRP A 59 44.17 33.99 0.06
C TRP A 59 45.18 32.91 0.43
N ARG A 60 44.75 31.78 1.01
CA ARG A 60 45.66 30.67 1.36
C ARG A 60 46.34 30.02 0.16
N HIS A 61 45.72 30.06 -0.98
CA HIS A 61 46.24 29.47 -2.20
C HIS A 61 46.76 30.48 -3.22
N GLY A 62 47.30 31.62 -2.72
CA GLY A 62 48.02 32.59 -3.54
C GLY A 62 47.16 33.49 -4.39
N GLN A 63 45.91 33.73 -3.99
CA GLN A 63 44.96 34.60 -4.69
C GLN A 63 44.61 34.10 -6.11
N ASP A 64 44.58 32.76 -6.24
CA ASP A 64 44.24 32.13 -7.49
C ASP A 64 42.75 31.75 -7.50
N ILE A 65 42.04 32.13 -8.59
CA ILE A 65 40.64 31.80 -8.80
C ILE A 65 40.41 30.28 -8.82
N TYR A 66 41.40 29.50 -9.23
CA TYR A 66 41.31 28.02 -9.24
C TYR A 66 41.24 27.42 -7.84
N ALA A 67 41.66 28.14 -6.80
CA ALA A 67 41.48 27.72 -5.41
C ALA A 67 39.99 27.56 -5.03
N LEU A 68 39.09 28.24 -5.75
CA LEU A 68 37.64 28.21 -5.52
C LEU A 68 36.91 27.07 -6.29
N LEU A 69 37.65 26.21 -7.01
CA LEU A 69 37.09 25.03 -7.62
C LEU A 69 36.56 24.09 -6.55
N PRO A 70 35.35 23.52 -6.73
CA PRO A 70 34.84 22.50 -5.84
C PRO A 70 35.73 21.27 -5.79
N ALA A 71 36.23 20.93 -4.60
CA ALA A 71 37.08 19.72 -4.42
C ALA A 71 36.25 18.42 -4.34
N PHE A 72 35.37 18.17 -5.31
CA PHE A 72 34.51 16.99 -5.33
C PHE A 72 35.28 15.66 -5.45
N SER A 73 36.50 15.69 -5.97
CA SER A 73 37.41 14.54 -5.96
C SER A 73 37.76 14.07 -4.55
N ASN A 74 37.74 14.99 -3.56
CA ASN A 74 37.96 14.68 -2.15
C ASN A 74 36.66 14.30 -1.41
N CYS A 75 35.51 14.53 -2.03
CA CYS A 75 34.20 14.10 -1.50
C CYS A 75 33.98 12.64 -1.82
N GLY A 76 34.20 11.80 -0.85
CA GLY A 76 33.93 10.39 -0.73
C GLY A 76 33.61 9.59 -2.00
N ALA A 77 34.03 8.38 -2.07
CA ALA A 77 33.81 7.45 -3.19
C ALA A 77 32.32 7.12 -3.37
N ALA A 78 31.60 7.90 -4.18
CA ALA A 78 30.23 7.62 -4.54
C ALA A 78 30.17 6.22 -5.22
N GLY A 79 29.31 5.33 -4.68
CA GLY A 79 29.13 3.98 -5.21
C GLY A 79 30.19 2.94 -4.79
N LYS A 80 31.28 3.31 -4.16
CA LYS A 80 32.27 2.36 -3.66
C LYS A 80 31.93 1.87 -2.25
N SER A 81 31.95 0.56 -2.05
CA SER A 81 31.79 -0.04 -0.73
C SER A 81 32.97 0.32 0.18
N ARG A 82 32.69 0.96 1.30
CA ARG A 82 33.73 1.31 2.30
C ARG A 82 33.74 0.24 3.36
N ILE A 83 34.49 -0.83 3.15
CA ILE A 83 34.82 -1.82 4.17
C ILE A 83 36.24 -1.47 4.64
N LYS A 84 36.37 -0.81 5.77
CA LYS A 84 37.65 -0.61 6.44
C LYS A 84 37.71 -1.55 7.64
N HIS A 85 38.70 -2.40 7.67
CA HIS A 85 38.85 -3.47 8.68
C HIS A 85 39.13 -2.95 10.10
N GLU A 86 39.52 -1.69 10.28
CA GLU A 86 40.02 -1.19 11.57
C GLU A 86 39.25 -0.03 12.17
N ILE A 87 38.39 0.61 11.41
CA ILE A 87 37.68 1.83 11.88
C ILE A 87 36.17 1.69 11.63
N LYS A 88 35.38 1.97 12.68
CA LYS A 88 33.93 2.08 12.56
C LYS A 88 33.54 3.15 11.55
N LEU A 89 32.74 2.78 10.54
CA LEU A 89 32.14 3.72 9.62
C LEU A 89 30.82 4.27 10.22
N GLY A 90 30.63 5.59 10.15
CA GLY A 90 29.45 6.28 10.63
C GLY A 90 29.74 7.26 11.79
N ASN A 91 28.70 7.98 12.24
CA ASN A 91 28.81 8.97 13.30
C ASN A 91 29.18 8.29 14.62
N SER A 92 30.35 8.60 15.16
CA SER A 92 30.75 8.13 16.48
C SER A 92 29.90 8.86 17.53
N LYS A 93 29.29 8.13 18.46
CA LYS A 93 28.61 8.71 19.62
C LYS A 93 29.65 9.30 20.59
N LYS A 94 30.34 10.39 20.16
CA LYS A 94 31.39 11.03 20.97
C LYS A 94 30.86 11.63 22.26
N ASN A 95 29.56 11.82 22.45
CA ASN A 95 28.99 12.64 23.52
C ASN A 95 28.08 11.89 24.51
N ARG A 96 28.04 10.55 24.53
CA ARG A 96 27.11 9.80 25.39
C ARG A 96 27.69 8.64 26.23
N ALA A 97 28.98 8.38 26.18
CA ALA A 97 29.59 7.35 27.03
C ALA A 97 30.71 7.96 27.85
N LEU A 98 30.73 7.62 29.13
CA LEU A 98 31.87 7.87 30.02
C LEU A 98 33.17 7.30 29.40
N PRO A 99 34.35 7.91 29.63
CA PRO A 99 35.61 7.53 29.00
C PRO A 99 35.97 6.05 29.10
N ASN A 100 35.48 5.36 30.13
CA ASN A 100 35.75 3.93 30.39
C ASN A 100 34.76 2.96 29.70
N GLU A 101 33.65 3.45 29.13
CA GLU A 101 32.67 2.65 28.38
C GLU A 101 32.74 2.93 26.88
N ARG A 102 33.90 2.98 26.27
CA ARG A 102 33.99 2.83 24.83
C ARG A 102 33.53 1.44 24.48
N SER A 103 32.20 1.25 24.40
CA SER A 103 31.59 -0.01 23.95
C SER A 103 32.28 -0.43 22.67
N ARG A 104 32.96 -1.58 22.69
CA ARG A 104 33.55 -2.23 21.51
C ARG A 104 32.44 -2.37 20.49
N VAL A 105 32.48 -1.55 19.46
CA VAL A 105 31.49 -1.63 18.38
C VAL A 105 31.93 -2.70 17.43
N PHE A 106 31.06 -3.69 17.18
CA PHE A 106 31.34 -4.77 16.25
C PHE A 106 31.67 -4.23 14.86
N ILE A 107 32.82 -4.64 14.30
CA ILE A 107 33.26 -4.26 12.96
C ILE A 107 33.06 -5.48 12.08
N LEU A 108 32.18 -5.34 11.07
CA LEU A 108 31.84 -6.41 10.12
C LEU A 108 32.98 -6.56 9.10
N ASN A 109 33.41 -7.80 8.90
CA ASN A 109 34.27 -8.20 7.80
C ASN A 109 33.47 -8.90 6.67
N GLU A 110 34.09 -9.28 5.59
CA GLU A 110 33.43 -9.94 4.46
C GLU A 110 32.80 -11.29 4.83
N ARG A 111 33.47 -12.05 5.71
CA ARG A 111 32.93 -13.31 6.22
C ARG A 111 31.65 -13.11 7.00
N ASP A 112 31.60 -12.10 7.84
CA ASP A 112 30.40 -11.74 8.60
C ASP A 112 29.26 -11.34 7.68
N ILE A 113 29.53 -10.56 6.65
CA ILE A 113 28.53 -10.15 5.65
C ILE A 113 27.96 -11.38 4.91
N ASN A 114 28.81 -12.32 4.54
CA ASN A 114 28.39 -13.58 3.92
C ASN A 114 27.55 -14.44 4.88
N ASN A 115 27.92 -14.49 6.15
CA ASN A 115 27.15 -15.19 7.18
C ASN A 115 25.78 -14.52 7.41
N ILE A 116 25.72 -13.20 7.44
CA ILE A 116 24.46 -12.43 7.49
C ILE A 116 23.60 -12.79 6.27
N ARG A 117 24.18 -12.83 5.07
CA ARG A 117 23.45 -13.21 3.85
C ARG A 117 22.86 -14.62 3.96
N LYS A 118 23.64 -15.59 4.41
CA LYS A 118 23.17 -16.98 4.62
C LYS A 118 22.02 -17.03 5.62
N SER A 119 22.15 -16.37 6.78
CA SER A 119 21.11 -16.35 7.81
C SER A 119 19.82 -15.69 7.31
N LEU A 120 19.90 -14.60 6.56
CA LEU A 120 18.75 -13.94 5.97
C LEU A 120 18.02 -14.84 4.97
N ILE A 121 18.73 -15.53 4.09
CA ILE A 121 18.12 -16.47 3.13
C ILE A 121 17.47 -17.65 3.86
N THR A 122 18.13 -18.19 4.87
CA THR A 122 17.67 -19.40 5.58
C THR A 122 16.47 -19.12 6.46
N TYR A 123 16.41 -17.98 7.15
CA TYR A 123 15.39 -17.74 8.18
C TYR A 123 14.40 -16.65 7.83
N HIS A 124 14.82 -15.57 7.13
CA HIS A 124 13.99 -14.41 6.87
C HIS A 124 13.28 -14.46 5.51
N TYR A 125 14.01 -14.82 4.46
CA TYR A 125 13.51 -14.82 3.08
C TYR A 125 12.87 -16.16 2.69
N LYS A 126 11.74 -16.45 3.32
CA LYS A 126 10.86 -17.58 2.99
C LYS A 126 9.41 -17.22 3.34
N VAL A 127 8.46 -17.94 2.80
CA VAL A 127 7.05 -17.83 3.20
C VAL A 127 6.94 -18.11 4.71
N ASN A 128 6.31 -17.22 5.44
CA ASN A 128 6.25 -17.25 6.92
C ASN A 128 7.64 -17.20 7.61
N GLY A 129 8.59 -16.51 6.99
CA GLY A 129 9.94 -16.34 7.54
C GLY A 129 9.98 -15.51 8.82
N ASP A 130 11.05 -15.69 9.59
CA ASP A 130 11.28 -14.97 10.84
C ASP A 130 11.42 -13.45 10.61
N THR A 131 11.10 -12.66 11.63
CA THR A 131 11.39 -11.22 11.63
C THR A 131 12.89 -10.97 11.58
N ILE A 132 13.33 -9.78 11.15
CA ILE A 132 14.75 -9.41 11.11
C ILE A 132 15.40 -9.56 12.49
N LYS A 133 14.67 -9.18 13.56
CA LYS A 133 15.15 -9.30 14.95
C LYS A 133 15.38 -10.77 15.32
N LYS A 134 14.41 -11.63 15.08
CA LYS A 134 14.51 -13.07 15.39
C LYS A 134 15.58 -13.77 14.51
N THR A 135 15.74 -13.33 13.27
CA THR A 135 16.82 -13.82 12.40
C THR A 135 18.19 -13.42 12.93
N LEU A 136 18.34 -12.21 13.47
CA LEU A 136 19.58 -11.78 14.14
C LEU A 136 19.87 -12.62 15.38
N GLU A 137 18.89 -12.90 16.22
CA GLU A 137 19.03 -13.76 17.40
C GLU A 137 19.57 -15.13 16.98
N ARG A 138 18.95 -15.77 15.97
CA ARG A 138 19.45 -17.05 15.43
C ARG A 138 20.84 -16.94 14.78
N HIS A 139 21.13 -15.82 14.13
CA HIS A 139 22.46 -15.57 13.57
C HIS A 139 23.53 -15.49 14.65
N ILE A 140 23.24 -14.80 15.75
CA ILE A 140 24.14 -14.69 16.90
C ILE A 140 24.33 -16.07 17.54
N ASP A 141 23.28 -16.84 17.77
CA ASP A 141 23.37 -18.18 18.31
C ASP A 141 24.19 -19.13 17.44
N LEU A 142 24.13 -18.97 16.12
CA LEU A 142 24.83 -19.85 15.19
C LEU A 142 26.31 -19.51 15.03
N TYR A 143 26.66 -18.22 14.94
CA TYR A 143 28.01 -17.80 14.58
C TYR A 143 28.80 -17.17 15.72
N PHE A 144 28.17 -16.81 16.83
CA PHE A 144 28.77 -16.08 17.95
C PHE A 144 28.56 -16.77 19.31
N ARG A 145 28.20 -18.06 19.30
CA ARG A 145 27.97 -18.83 20.54
C ARG A 145 29.13 -18.80 21.50
N ASP A 146 30.36 -18.94 21.00
CA ASP A 146 31.55 -18.96 21.84
C ASP A 146 31.88 -17.58 22.39
N GLU A 147 31.66 -16.51 21.59
CA GLU A 147 31.80 -15.14 22.06
C GLU A 147 30.81 -14.84 23.19
N ILE A 148 29.58 -15.34 23.10
CA ILE A 148 28.55 -15.18 24.17
C ILE A 148 29.01 -15.86 25.45
N LYS A 149 29.54 -17.10 25.35
CA LYS A 149 30.06 -17.83 26.50
C LYS A 149 31.22 -17.09 27.18
N THR A 150 32.17 -16.60 26.39
CA THR A 150 33.33 -15.85 26.89
C THR A 150 32.87 -14.52 27.52
N ALA A 151 31.96 -13.79 26.86
CA ALA A 151 31.45 -12.54 27.38
C ALA A 151 30.71 -12.70 28.73
N ASN A 152 29.97 -13.81 28.88
CA ASN A 152 29.30 -14.14 30.13
C ASN A 152 30.30 -14.47 31.26
N LEU A 153 31.36 -15.22 30.94
CA LEU A 153 32.43 -15.53 31.91
C LEU A 153 33.21 -14.29 32.35
N GLU A 154 33.42 -13.35 31.40
CA GLU A 154 34.13 -12.09 31.65
C GLU A 154 33.23 -10.97 32.17
N ASN A 155 31.96 -11.24 32.34
CA ASN A 155 30.91 -10.27 32.75
C ASN A 155 30.91 -8.99 31.94
N ARG A 156 30.99 -9.11 30.62
CA ARG A 156 31.00 -8.01 29.65
C ARG A 156 29.92 -8.18 28.58
N ALA A 157 29.61 -7.09 27.88
CA ALA A 157 28.73 -7.17 26.72
C ALA A 157 29.38 -7.98 25.56
N PRO A 158 28.64 -8.88 24.88
CA PRO A 158 29.17 -9.68 23.78
C PRO A 158 29.50 -8.81 22.56
N TYR A 159 30.58 -9.15 21.87
CA TYR A 159 31.03 -8.49 20.65
C TYR A 159 30.34 -9.11 19.43
N VAL A 160 29.12 -8.62 19.12
CA VAL A 160 28.22 -9.18 18.08
C VAL A 160 27.63 -8.08 17.18
N PRO A 161 27.15 -8.42 15.97
CA PRO A 161 26.48 -7.46 15.09
C PRO A 161 25.23 -6.87 15.74
N SER A 162 25.08 -5.55 15.63
CA SER A 162 23.85 -4.87 16.08
C SER A 162 22.71 -5.02 15.08
N LEU A 163 21.45 -4.88 15.57
CA LEU A 163 20.27 -4.91 14.70
C LEU A 163 20.33 -3.85 13.58
N LYS A 164 20.94 -2.69 13.85
CA LYS A 164 21.11 -1.64 12.84
C LYS A 164 22.06 -2.07 11.72
N GLN A 165 23.18 -2.72 12.06
CA GLN A 165 24.12 -3.26 11.08
C GLN A 165 23.47 -4.38 10.26
N PHE A 166 22.78 -5.29 10.93
CA PHE A 166 22.09 -6.39 10.28
C PHE A 166 20.99 -5.91 9.31
N SER A 167 20.18 -4.93 9.73
CA SER A 167 19.14 -4.31 8.88
C SER A 167 19.74 -3.51 7.71
N TYR A 168 20.88 -2.83 7.92
CA TYR A 168 21.56 -2.13 6.84
C TYR A 168 22.03 -3.09 5.75
N TRP A 169 22.68 -4.20 6.14
CA TRP A 169 23.15 -5.19 5.20
C TRP A 169 22.01 -5.96 4.53
N ASN A 170 20.90 -6.19 5.24
CA ASN A 170 19.70 -6.73 4.62
C ASN A 170 19.23 -5.87 3.44
N LYS A 171 19.11 -4.56 3.64
CA LYS A 171 18.71 -3.62 2.57
C LYS A 171 19.72 -3.51 1.43
N LYS A 172 21.02 -3.70 1.72
CA LYS A 172 22.09 -3.60 0.73
C LYS A 172 22.25 -4.87 -0.10
N LEU A 173 22.03 -6.03 0.49
CA LEU A 173 22.25 -7.35 -0.14
C LEU A 173 21.06 -7.82 -0.97
N PHE A 174 19.84 -7.35 -0.65
CA PHE A 174 18.61 -7.85 -1.26
C PHE A 174 17.74 -6.71 -1.79
N THR A 175 17.25 -6.88 -3.01
CA THR A 175 16.32 -5.96 -3.65
C THR A 175 14.91 -6.17 -3.10
N LYS A 176 14.02 -5.19 -3.34
CA LYS A 176 12.59 -5.31 -3.00
C LYS A 176 11.93 -6.48 -3.74
N ASP A 177 12.25 -6.64 -5.02
CA ASP A 177 11.69 -7.72 -5.85
C ASP A 177 12.11 -9.11 -5.35
N PHE A 178 13.39 -9.26 -4.95
CA PHE A 178 13.84 -10.50 -4.30
C PHE A 178 13.04 -10.79 -3.03
N SER A 179 12.82 -9.78 -2.20
CA SER A 179 12.03 -9.91 -0.97
C SER A 179 10.59 -10.37 -1.25
N ILE A 180 9.94 -9.75 -2.22
CA ILE A 180 8.57 -10.09 -2.64
C ILE A 180 8.51 -11.53 -3.12
N ASN A 181 9.40 -11.93 -4.03
CA ASN A 181 9.42 -13.27 -4.63
C ASN A 181 9.73 -14.39 -3.63
N LYS A 182 10.50 -14.12 -2.57
CA LYS A 182 10.84 -15.13 -1.57
C LYS A 182 9.88 -15.24 -0.40
N LYS A 183 9.20 -14.14 -0.04
CA LYS A 183 8.29 -14.09 1.10
C LYS A 183 6.84 -14.43 0.76
N ASN A 184 6.47 -14.34 -0.50
CA ASN A 184 5.11 -14.58 -0.96
C ASN A 184 5.06 -15.79 -1.89
N THR A 185 3.94 -16.46 -1.90
CA THR A 185 3.67 -17.51 -2.89
C THR A 185 3.43 -16.88 -4.26
N LYS A 186 3.68 -17.64 -5.34
CA LYS A 186 3.39 -17.19 -6.71
C LYS A 186 1.95 -16.69 -6.83
N LYS A 187 1.00 -17.41 -6.24
CA LYS A 187 -0.43 -17.04 -6.22
C LYS A 187 -0.67 -15.68 -5.56
N GLU A 188 -0.02 -15.39 -4.44
CA GLU A 188 -0.14 -14.08 -3.77
C GLU A 188 0.47 -12.94 -4.58
N ILE A 189 1.61 -13.20 -5.24
CA ILE A 189 2.25 -12.21 -6.12
C ILE A 189 1.32 -11.88 -7.29
N ASP A 190 0.80 -12.91 -7.96
CA ASP A 190 -0.09 -12.76 -9.12
C ASP A 190 -1.41 -12.06 -8.76
N LEU A 191 -1.91 -12.27 -7.53
CA LEU A 191 -3.17 -11.68 -7.07
C LEU A 191 -3.03 -10.26 -6.51
N LYS A 192 -1.99 -9.99 -5.71
CA LYS A 192 -1.94 -8.78 -4.87
C LYS A 192 -0.81 -7.81 -5.23
N MET A 193 0.24 -8.27 -5.91
CA MET A 193 1.48 -7.50 -6.08
C MET A 193 1.84 -7.17 -7.53
N ARG A 194 1.02 -7.59 -8.49
CA ARG A 194 1.24 -7.25 -9.89
C ARG A 194 0.91 -5.79 -10.17
N ALA A 195 1.54 -5.22 -11.17
CA ALA A 195 1.17 -3.92 -11.68
C ALA A 195 -0.24 -3.96 -12.30
N LEU A 196 -1.14 -3.11 -11.82
CA LEU A 196 -2.46 -2.91 -12.43
C LEU A 196 -2.33 -1.81 -13.48
N LEU A 197 -2.52 -2.18 -14.73
CA LEU A 197 -2.49 -1.26 -15.87
C LEU A 197 -3.94 -0.83 -16.18
N GLY A 198 -4.32 0.39 -15.78
CA GLY A 198 -5.63 0.97 -16.07
C GLY A 198 -6.70 0.68 -14.99
N SER A 199 -7.92 1.15 -15.27
CA SER A 199 -9.12 0.93 -14.45
C SER A 199 -10.14 0.10 -15.23
N VAL A 200 -10.92 -0.70 -14.53
CA VAL A 200 -12.04 -1.46 -15.11
C VAL A 200 -13.05 -0.53 -15.78
N ALA A 201 -13.23 0.68 -15.24
CA ALA A 201 -14.11 1.70 -15.84
C ALA A 201 -13.65 2.17 -17.24
N ASN A 202 -12.35 2.04 -17.56
CA ASN A 202 -11.82 2.46 -18.88
C ASN A 202 -12.09 1.43 -19.99
N THR A 203 -12.68 0.28 -19.69
CA THR A 203 -12.94 -0.80 -20.65
C THR A 203 -14.38 -0.76 -21.21
N THR A 204 -15.23 0.14 -20.70
CA THR A 204 -16.63 0.30 -21.13
C THR A 204 -16.87 1.75 -21.49
N VAL A 205 -17.56 1.97 -22.60
CA VAL A 205 -17.81 3.30 -23.16
C VAL A 205 -19.26 3.72 -23.00
N LEU A 206 -20.20 2.79 -23.20
CA LEU A 206 -21.64 3.07 -23.22
C LEU A 206 -22.41 2.26 -22.15
N PRO A 207 -23.51 2.82 -21.62
CA PRO A 207 -24.46 2.03 -20.83
C PRO A 207 -24.96 0.82 -21.63
N GLY A 208 -25.00 -0.35 -20.98
CA GLY A 208 -25.42 -1.58 -21.62
C GLY A 208 -24.31 -2.37 -22.32
N ASP A 209 -23.08 -1.84 -22.44
CA ASP A 209 -21.96 -2.60 -23.03
C ASP A 209 -21.62 -3.82 -22.19
N VAL A 210 -21.43 -3.64 -20.87
CA VAL A 210 -21.02 -4.72 -19.97
C VAL A 210 -21.82 -4.67 -18.67
N PHE A 211 -22.54 -5.74 -18.38
CA PHE A 211 -23.13 -5.95 -17.06
C PHE A 211 -22.30 -6.95 -16.25
N GLU A 212 -22.20 -6.70 -14.96
CA GLU A 212 -21.57 -7.59 -13.98
C GLU A 212 -22.66 -8.24 -13.13
N ILE A 213 -22.69 -9.58 -13.07
CA ILE A 213 -23.55 -10.31 -12.15
C ILE A 213 -22.73 -10.96 -11.06
N ASP A 214 -23.23 -10.89 -9.83
CA ASP A 214 -22.64 -11.56 -8.68
C ASP A 214 -23.69 -11.85 -7.61
N SER A 215 -23.30 -12.70 -6.63
CA SER A 215 -24.16 -13.08 -5.52
C SER A 215 -23.44 -12.96 -4.18
N THR A 216 -24.18 -12.64 -3.16
CA THR A 216 -23.69 -12.62 -1.78
C THR A 216 -24.74 -13.15 -0.81
N VAL A 217 -24.29 -13.78 0.28
CA VAL A 217 -25.19 -14.16 1.39
C VAL A 217 -25.33 -12.94 2.30
N ALA A 218 -26.55 -12.40 2.37
CA ALA A 218 -26.81 -11.19 3.17
C ALA A 218 -26.56 -11.40 4.66
N ASP A 219 -26.07 -10.36 5.31
CA ASP A 219 -25.74 -10.37 6.73
C ASP A 219 -26.96 -10.16 7.65
N VAL A 220 -28.12 -10.76 7.31
CA VAL A 220 -29.36 -10.68 8.07
C VAL A 220 -30.07 -12.03 8.11
N HIS A 221 -30.61 -12.39 9.27
CA HIS A 221 -31.47 -13.56 9.43
C HIS A 221 -32.93 -13.20 9.17
N LEU A 222 -33.61 -14.04 8.39
CA LEU A 222 -35.01 -13.90 8.02
C LEU A 222 -35.91 -14.85 8.79
N ILE A 223 -37.19 -14.48 8.89
CA ILE A 223 -38.27 -15.32 9.39
C ILE A 223 -39.21 -15.74 8.26
N SER A 224 -39.93 -16.82 8.49
CA SER A 224 -40.95 -17.31 7.56
C SER A 224 -42.15 -16.39 7.48
N SER A 225 -42.65 -16.13 6.25
CA SER A 225 -43.91 -15.38 6.05
C SER A 225 -45.13 -16.19 6.53
N LEU A 226 -45.05 -17.51 6.53
CA LEU A 226 -46.15 -18.39 7.01
C LEU A 226 -46.18 -18.52 8.52
N ASN A 227 -45.01 -18.47 9.16
CA ASN A 227 -44.89 -18.56 10.61
C ASN A 227 -43.73 -17.63 11.08
N ARG A 228 -44.08 -16.43 11.52
CA ARG A 228 -43.10 -15.41 11.94
C ARG A 228 -42.23 -15.80 13.15
N ARG A 229 -42.54 -16.89 13.86
CA ARG A 229 -41.70 -17.44 14.93
C ARG A 229 -40.56 -18.32 14.41
N LYS A 230 -40.63 -18.75 13.14
CA LYS A 230 -39.63 -19.66 12.55
C LYS A 230 -38.56 -18.87 11.79
N VAL A 231 -37.33 -18.94 12.25
CA VAL A 231 -36.16 -18.43 11.52
C VAL A 231 -35.84 -19.37 10.36
N ILE A 232 -35.68 -18.81 9.16
CA ILE A 232 -35.44 -19.56 7.92
C ILE A 232 -34.03 -19.40 7.37
N GLY A 233 -33.18 -18.62 8.05
CA GLY A 233 -31.78 -18.44 7.69
C GLY A 233 -31.49 -17.11 7.04
N ARG A 234 -30.35 -17.02 6.31
CA ARG A 234 -29.87 -15.80 5.63
C ARG A 234 -30.16 -15.92 4.14
N PRO A 235 -30.67 -14.86 3.48
CA PRO A 235 -30.95 -14.91 2.05
C PRO A 235 -29.67 -14.70 1.24
N THR A 236 -29.68 -15.21 0.01
CA THR A 236 -28.70 -14.88 -1.03
C THR A 236 -29.27 -13.75 -1.88
N ILE A 237 -28.49 -12.68 -2.04
CA ILE A 237 -28.82 -11.54 -2.90
C ILE A 237 -28.02 -11.67 -4.18
N TYR A 238 -28.68 -11.58 -5.31
CA TYR A 238 -28.10 -11.41 -6.63
C TYR A 238 -28.29 -10.00 -7.10
N THR A 239 -27.22 -9.35 -7.56
CA THR A 239 -27.28 -8.06 -8.24
C THR A 239 -26.66 -8.16 -9.62
N VAL A 240 -27.26 -7.42 -10.55
CA VAL A 240 -26.68 -7.17 -11.88
C VAL A 240 -26.42 -5.67 -11.94
N VAL A 241 -25.19 -5.28 -12.28
CA VAL A 241 -24.75 -3.87 -12.28
C VAL A 241 -24.21 -3.52 -13.66
N ASP A 242 -24.64 -2.41 -14.21
CA ASP A 242 -24.04 -1.85 -15.41
C ASP A 242 -22.67 -1.24 -15.08
N ARG A 243 -21.64 -1.68 -15.80
CA ARG A 243 -20.26 -1.24 -15.56
C ARG A 243 -20.04 0.22 -15.87
N ALA A 244 -20.71 0.76 -16.89
CA ALA A 244 -20.55 2.15 -17.32
C ALA A 244 -21.18 3.13 -16.35
N THR A 245 -22.45 2.92 -15.99
CA THR A 245 -23.23 3.82 -15.11
C THR A 245 -23.10 3.50 -13.63
N ARG A 246 -22.70 2.26 -13.29
CA ARG A 246 -22.71 1.68 -11.95
C ARG A 246 -24.11 1.49 -11.36
N MET A 247 -25.12 1.61 -12.16
CA MET A 247 -26.51 1.40 -11.78
C MET A 247 -26.78 -0.08 -11.54
N ILE A 248 -27.57 -0.39 -10.52
CA ILE A 248 -28.10 -1.74 -10.32
C ILE A 248 -29.23 -1.93 -11.34
N VAL A 249 -29.00 -2.78 -12.32
CA VAL A 249 -29.93 -3.05 -13.43
C VAL A 249 -30.78 -4.31 -13.19
N GLY A 250 -30.41 -5.14 -12.21
CA GLY A 250 -31.18 -6.32 -11.82
C GLY A 250 -30.96 -6.70 -10.36
N LEU A 251 -32.02 -7.19 -9.70
CA LEU A 251 -32.02 -7.63 -8.32
C LEU A 251 -32.85 -8.91 -8.18
N HIS A 252 -32.35 -9.87 -7.41
CA HIS A 252 -33.14 -11.00 -6.93
C HIS A 252 -32.67 -11.44 -5.55
N VAL A 253 -33.63 -11.67 -4.65
CA VAL A 253 -33.36 -12.17 -3.29
C VAL A 253 -33.94 -13.57 -3.17
N SER A 254 -33.12 -14.52 -2.74
CA SER A 254 -33.47 -15.94 -2.70
C SER A 254 -33.09 -16.59 -1.37
N LEU A 255 -33.87 -17.58 -0.94
CA LEU A 255 -33.50 -18.48 0.16
C LEU A 255 -32.64 -19.66 -0.31
N TYR A 256 -32.47 -19.83 -1.59
CA TYR A 256 -31.59 -20.87 -2.16
C TYR A 256 -30.12 -20.36 -2.11
N HIS A 257 -29.23 -21.32 -1.99
CA HIS A 257 -27.80 -21.06 -2.19
C HIS A 257 -27.54 -20.53 -3.61
N ALA A 258 -26.37 -19.94 -3.78
CA ALA A 258 -25.90 -19.50 -5.08
C ALA A 258 -26.05 -20.62 -6.12
N SER A 259 -26.80 -20.32 -7.18
CA SER A 259 -27.19 -21.30 -8.20
C SER A 259 -27.69 -20.62 -9.47
N TRP A 260 -27.57 -21.29 -10.62
CA TRP A 260 -28.12 -20.80 -11.88
C TRP A 260 -29.62 -20.46 -11.78
N ARG A 261 -30.40 -21.27 -11.04
CA ARG A 261 -31.83 -21.02 -10.84
C ARG A 261 -32.13 -19.64 -10.23
N ALA A 262 -31.31 -19.21 -9.29
CA ALA A 262 -31.48 -17.90 -8.65
C ALA A 262 -30.87 -16.77 -9.51
N ALA A 263 -29.70 -16.99 -10.11
CA ALA A 263 -29.06 -16.03 -11.02
C ALA A 263 -29.96 -15.68 -12.21
N ARG A 264 -30.64 -16.68 -12.81
CA ARG A 264 -31.59 -16.49 -13.91
C ARG A 264 -32.73 -15.54 -13.54
N GLN A 265 -33.21 -15.55 -12.29
CA GLN A 265 -34.26 -14.60 -11.85
C GLN A 265 -33.75 -13.16 -11.79
N ALA A 266 -32.51 -12.95 -11.37
CA ALA A 266 -31.89 -11.63 -11.39
C ALA A 266 -31.68 -11.11 -12.83
N LEU A 267 -31.29 -12.00 -13.75
CA LEU A 267 -31.16 -11.69 -15.19
C LEU A 267 -32.51 -11.40 -15.82
N ALA A 268 -33.55 -12.19 -15.51
CA ALA A 268 -34.91 -11.93 -15.99
C ALA A 268 -35.40 -10.55 -15.50
N ASN A 269 -35.18 -10.22 -14.23
CA ASN A 269 -35.46 -8.89 -13.70
C ASN A 269 -34.64 -7.82 -14.42
N CYS A 270 -33.37 -8.08 -14.75
CA CYS A 270 -32.51 -7.14 -15.47
C CYS A 270 -33.07 -6.82 -16.88
N PHE A 271 -33.54 -7.82 -17.62
CA PHE A 271 -33.93 -7.68 -19.02
C PHE A 271 -35.35 -7.17 -19.22
N MET A 272 -36.17 -7.19 -18.16
CA MET A 272 -37.58 -6.78 -18.21
C MET A 272 -37.80 -5.42 -17.52
N PRO A 273 -38.90 -4.69 -17.87
CA PRO A 273 -39.32 -3.49 -17.16
C PRO A 273 -39.54 -3.77 -15.67
N LYS A 274 -39.09 -2.83 -14.82
CA LYS A 274 -39.05 -3.01 -13.36
C LYS A 274 -40.41 -2.80 -12.69
N LYS A 275 -41.33 -2.14 -13.38
CA LYS A 275 -42.65 -1.78 -12.85
C LYS A 275 -43.42 -2.98 -12.26
N GLU A 276 -43.52 -4.07 -13.00
CA GLU A 276 -44.20 -5.28 -12.53
C GLU A 276 -43.44 -5.95 -11.38
N TYR A 277 -42.12 -5.98 -11.45
CA TYR A 277 -41.28 -6.51 -10.37
C TYR A 277 -41.47 -5.72 -9.06
N CYS A 278 -41.43 -4.41 -9.12
CA CYS A 278 -41.62 -3.54 -7.95
C CYS A 278 -43.04 -3.67 -7.37
N ARG A 279 -44.07 -3.84 -8.24
CA ARG A 279 -45.43 -4.05 -7.81
C ARG A 279 -45.63 -5.30 -6.94
N LEU A 280 -44.86 -6.37 -7.19
CA LEU A 280 -44.87 -7.59 -6.35
C LEU A 280 -44.47 -7.29 -4.89
N PHE A 281 -43.72 -6.22 -4.66
CA PHE A 281 -43.25 -5.79 -3.34
C PHE A 281 -43.99 -4.56 -2.81
N GLY A 282 -45.15 -4.19 -3.42
CA GLY A 282 -45.95 -3.06 -3.00
C GLY A 282 -45.35 -1.70 -3.30
N ILE A 283 -44.48 -1.60 -4.31
CA ILE A 283 -43.83 -0.38 -4.74
C ILE A 283 -44.31 -0.01 -6.14
N SER A 284 -44.93 1.19 -6.28
CA SER A 284 -45.34 1.72 -7.57
C SER A 284 -44.27 2.66 -8.09
N ILE A 285 -43.82 2.39 -9.32
CA ILE A 285 -42.82 3.18 -10.04
C ILE A 285 -43.26 3.43 -11.47
N THR A 286 -42.68 4.44 -12.09
CA THR A 286 -42.71 4.64 -13.56
C THR A 286 -41.51 3.97 -14.21
N ASP A 287 -41.50 3.88 -15.53
CA ASP A 287 -40.32 3.29 -16.23
C ASP A 287 -39.10 4.20 -16.15
N ASP A 288 -39.27 5.49 -15.88
CA ASP A 288 -38.18 6.47 -15.71
C ASP A 288 -37.49 6.34 -14.34
N ASP A 289 -38.19 5.85 -13.30
CA ASP A 289 -37.62 5.70 -11.96
C ASP A 289 -36.52 4.60 -11.91
N TRP A 290 -36.63 3.58 -12.76
CA TRP A 290 -35.64 2.52 -12.92
C TRP A 290 -35.53 2.10 -14.38
N PRO A 291 -34.88 2.90 -15.24
CA PRO A 291 -34.93 2.79 -16.71
C PRO A 291 -34.02 1.69 -17.26
N CYS A 292 -34.12 0.47 -16.77
CA CYS A 292 -33.25 -0.65 -17.14
C CYS A 292 -34.07 -1.85 -17.58
N SER A 293 -34.20 -2.08 -18.89
CA SER A 293 -34.93 -3.23 -19.44
C SER A 293 -34.30 -3.70 -20.75
N HIS A 294 -33.00 -4.02 -20.72
CA HIS A 294 -32.28 -4.45 -21.92
C HIS A 294 -31.24 -5.51 -21.63
N ILE A 295 -30.84 -6.23 -22.67
CA ILE A 295 -29.80 -7.25 -22.65
C ILE A 295 -28.45 -6.58 -22.94
N PRO A 296 -27.39 -6.83 -22.14
CA PRO A 296 -26.08 -6.25 -22.38
C PRO A 296 -25.39 -6.89 -23.59
N LEU A 297 -24.42 -6.21 -24.18
CA LEU A 297 -23.53 -6.80 -25.19
C LEU A 297 -22.68 -7.90 -24.58
N THR A 298 -22.18 -7.66 -23.35
CA THR A 298 -21.36 -8.65 -22.61
C THR A 298 -21.86 -8.79 -21.19
N LEU A 299 -22.02 -10.02 -20.72
CA LEU A 299 -22.30 -10.34 -19.33
C LEU A 299 -21.05 -10.91 -18.68
N MET A 300 -20.50 -10.18 -17.72
CA MET A 300 -19.36 -10.61 -16.92
C MET A 300 -19.85 -11.42 -15.73
N CYS A 301 -19.39 -12.67 -15.65
CA CYS A 301 -19.79 -13.64 -14.63
C CYS A 301 -18.60 -14.08 -13.78
N ASP A 302 -18.86 -14.66 -12.60
CA ASP A 302 -17.86 -15.42 -11.86
C ASP A 302 -17.77 -16.86 -12.38
N ASN A 303 -16.66 -17.53 -12.06
CA ASN A 303 -16.45 -18.97 -12.34
C ASN A 303 -17.25 -19.88 -11.37
N GLY A 304 -18.38 -19.42 -10.90
CA GLY A 304 -19.28 -20.17 -10.04
C GLY A 304 -20.38 -20.88 -10.82
N GLU A 305 -21.61 -20.52 -10.51
CA GLU A 305 -22.82 -21.13 -11.05
C GLU A 305 -23.07 -20.89 -12.54
N MET A 306 -22.37 -19.92 -13.16
CA MET A 306 -22.55 -19.58 -14.58
C MET A 306 -21.68 -20.42 -15.53
N ILE A 307 -20.70 -21.18 -15.00
CA ILE A 307 -19.76 -21.97 -15.83
C ILE A 307 -20.39 -23.29 -16.38
N GLY A 308 -21.53 -23.70 -15.83
CA GLY A 308 -22.22 -24.89 -16.25
C GLY A 308 -22.69 -24.85 -17.73
N LEU A 309 -22.90 -26.01 -18.33
CA LEU A 309 -23.37 -26.10 -19.71
C LEU A 309 -24.71 -25.40 -19.90
N LYS A 310 -25.67 -25.64 -19.03
CA LYS A 310 -27.02 -25.06 -19.10
C LYS A 310 -27.05 -23.52 -19.04
N PRO A 311 -26.37 -22.86 -18.12
CA PRO A 311 -26.24 -21.38 -18.15
C PRO A 311 -25.69 -20.87 -19.46
N GLN A 312 -24.66 -21.51 -20.01
CA GLN A 312 -24.04 -21.10 -21.28
C GLN A 312 -24.99 -21.29 -22.47
N GLU A 313 -25.66 -22.40 -22.55
CA GLU A 313 -26.67 -22.69 -23.60
C GLU A 313 -27.82 -21.67 -23.59
N GLU A 314 -28.33 -21.30 -22.40
CA GLU A 314 -29.43 -20.35 -22.26
C GLU A 314 -28.98 -18.88 -22.52
N MET A 315 -27.75 -18.51 -22.18
CA MET A 315 -27.28 -17.13 -22.25
C MET A 315 -26.50 -16.76 -23.52
N THR A 316 -25.74 -17.68 -24.12
CA THR A 316 -24.91 -17.41 -25.31
C THR A 316 -25.73 -16.90 -26.51
N PRO A 317 -26.98 -17.31 -26.75
CA PRO A 317 -27.79 -16.74 -27.81
C PRO A 317 -28.19 -15.26 -27.56
N LEU A 318 -28.17 -14.82 -26.30
CA LEU A 318 -28.64 -13.49 -25.90
C LEU A 318 -27.50 -12.47 -25.75
N THR A 319 -26.38 -12.89 -25.21
CA THR A 319 -25.26 -11.99 -24.86
C THR A 319 -23.94 -12.77 -24.86
N LYS A 320 -22.84 -12.03 -25.06
CA LYS A 320 -21.50 -12.59 -24.92
C LYS A 320 -21.20 -12.84 -23.44
N LEU A 321 -20.87 -14.09 -23.07
CA LEU A 321 -20.43 -14.42 -21.72
C LEU A 321 -18.92 -14.20 -21.57
N GLU A 322 -18.52 -13.47 -20.55
CA GLU A 322 -17.13 -13.34 -20.11
C GLU A 322 -16.99 -13.81 -18.66
N PHE A 323 -15.99 -14.66 -18.40
CA PHE A 323 -15.71 -15.14 -17.06
C PHE A 323 -14.51 -14.42 -16.46
N ALA A 324 -14.66 -13.93 -15.23
CA ALA A 324 -13.55 -13.34 -14.51
C ALA A 324 -12.49 -14.43 -14.22
N PRO A 325 -11.21 -14.20 -14.53
CA PRO A 325 -10.17 -15.17 -14.19
C PRO A 325 -10.14 -15.44 -12.68
N VAL A 326 -9.89 -16.70 -12.32
CA VAL A 326 -9.86 -17.16 -10.92
C VAL A 326 -8.91 -16.28 -10.10
N GLY A 327 -9.41 -15.74 -8.99
CA GLY A 327 -8.65 -14.90 -8.07
C GLY A 327 -8.42 -13.45 -8.55
N ARG A 328 -9.16 -13.00 -9.57
CA ARG A 328 -9.11 -11.64 -10.09
C ARG A 328 -10.35 -10.83 -9.73
N GLY A 329 -10.60 -10.64 -8.42
CA GLY A 329 -11.69 -9.79 -7.91
C GLY A 329 -11.59 -8.33 -8.40
N ASP A 330 -10.38 -7.87 -8.77
CA ASP A 330 -10.20 -6.55 -9.38
C ASP A 330 -11.04 -6.33 -10.66
N ARG A 331 -11.43 -7.38 -11.37
CA ARG A 331 -12.29 -7.29 -12.56
C ARG A 331 -13.78 -7.19 -12.25
N LYS A 332 -14.20 -7.50 -11.03
CA LYS A 332 -15.58 -7.39 -10.54
C LYS A 332 -15.73 -6.39 -9.40
N SER A 333 -14.81 -5.44 -9.32
CA SER A 333 -14.77 -4.45 -8.24
C SER A 333 -16.02 -3.57 -8.15
N ILE A 334 -16.76 -3.42 -9.25
CA ILE A 334 -17.96 -2.56 -9.30
C ILE A 334 -19.12 -3.25 -8.59
N VAL A 335 -19.44 -4.50 -8.92
CA VAL A 335 -20.52 -5.24 -8.27
C VAL A 335 -20.18 -5.57 -6.80
N GLU A 336 -18.89 -5.86 -6.48
CA GLU A 336 -18.46 -6.03 -5.09
C GLU A 336 -18.66 -4.74 -4.26
N ARG A 337 -18.35 -3.57 -4.84
CA ARG A 337 -18.61 -2.28 -4.19
C ARG A 337 -20.10 -2.02 -4.01
N CYS A 338 -20.92 -2.40 -4.98
CA CYS A 338 -22.36 -2.31 -4.91
C CYS A 338 -22.93 -3.09 -3.72
N PHE A 339 -22.49 -4.34 -3.53
CA PHE A 339 -22.84 -5.13 -2.34
C PHE A 339 -22.39 -4.46 -1.04
N GLY A 340 -21.20 -3.83 -1.05
CA GLY A 340 -20.72 -3.06 0.10
C GLY A 340 -21.71 -1.94 0.48
N ILE A 341 -22.20 -1.20 -0.49
CA ILE A 341 -23.17 -0.12 -0.29
C ILE A 341 -24.51 -0.68 0.24
N LEU A 342 -25.09 -1.69 -0.43
CA LEU A 342 -26.37 -2.29 0.02
C LEU A 342 -26.25 -2.88 1.43
N ASN A 343 -25.13 -3.48 1.78
CA ASN A 343 -24.90 -3.98 3.14
C ASN A 343 -24.81 -2.85 4.17
N ASP A 344 -24.05 -1.79 3.88
CA ASP A 344 -23.82 -0.71 4.82
C ASP A 344 -25.06 0.19 4.99
N GLU A 345 -25.78 0.48 3.91
CA GLU A 345 -26.95 1.37 3.94
C GLU A 345 -28.24 0.67 4.37
N VAL A 346 -28.41 -0.61 4.04
CA VAL A 346 -29.63 -1.36 4.37
C VAL A 346 -29.35 -2.47 5.38
N ILE A 347 -28.64 -3.53 4.98
CA ILE A 347 -28.59 -4.82 5.69
C ILE A 347 -28.03 -4.67 7.12
N HIS A 348 -26.95 -3.89 7.29
CA HIS A 348 -26.32 -3.71 8.61
C HIS A 348 -27.14 -2.83 9.57
N ARG A 349 -28.15 -2.11 9.08
CA ARG A 349 -29.06 -1.31 9.89
C ARG A 349 -30.29 -2.09 10.32
N LEU A 350 -30.54 -3.28 9.73
CA LEU A 350 -31.70 -4.11 10.03
C LEU A 350 -31.59 -4.84 11.37
N ILE A 351 -32.73 -5.11 11.99
CA ILE A 351 -32.82 -5.99 13.16
C ILE A 351 -32.58 -7.44 12.68
N GLY A 352 -31.78 -8.20 13.43
CA GLY A 352 -31.39 -9.57 13.03
C GLY A 352 -30.14 -9.63 12.16
N THR A 353 -29.48 -8.47 11.92
CA THR A 353 -28.19 -8.44 11.22
C THR A 353 -27.08 -9.10 12.00
N THR A 354 -26.17 -9.78 11.31
CA THR A 354 -24.92 -10.34 11.89
C THR A 354 -23.84 -9.30 12.10
N ARG A 355 -24.01 -8.06 11.65
CA ARG A 355 -23.02 -6.97 11.73
C ARG A 355 -21.60 -7.39 11.35
N ARG A 356 -21.44 -8.17 10.29
CA ARG A 356 -20.15 -8.76 9.85
C ARG A 356 -19.48 -9.63 10.94
N GLY A 357 -20.28 -10.34 11.77
CA GLY A 357 -19.76 -11.18 12.85
C GLY A 357 -19.30 -10.44 14.10
N LYS A 358 -19.52 -9.12 14.20
CA LYS A 358 -19.25 -8.31 15.39
C LYS A 358 -20.35 -8.48 16.44
N ILE A 359 -20.46 -9.67 17.02
CA ILE A 359 -21.38 -9.96 18.12
C ILE A 359 -20.61 -9.79 19.42
N VAL A 360 -21.10 -8.96 20.32
CA VAL A 360 -20.51 -8.79 21.64
C VAL A 360 -20.99 -9.93 22.55
N LYS A 361 -20.08 -10.47 23.36
CA LYS A 361 -20.43 -11.54 24.33
C LYS A 361 -21.51 -11.04 25.30
N GLY A 362 -22.65 -11.76 25.36
CA GLY A 362 -23.80 -11.40 26.19
C GLY A 362 -24.96 -10.70 25.42
N GLU A 363 -24.76 -10.30 24.14
CA GLU A 363 -25.88 -9.85 23.32
C GLU A 363 -26.74 -11.01 22.79
N PRO A 364 -28.03 -10.78 22.56
CA PRO A 364 -28.89 -11.79 21.89
C PRO A 364 -28.35 -12.12 20.51
N THR A 365 -28.42 -13.40 20.13
CA THR A 365 -27.95 -13.85 18.82
C THR A 365 -28.71 -13.16 17.69
N PRO A 366 -28.11 -12.91 16.53
CA PRO A 366 -28.81 -12.34 15.37
C PRO A 366 -30.05 -13.12 14.97
N GLN A 367 -30.00 -14.45 15.09
CA GLN A 367 -31.13 -15.33 14.81
C GLN A 367 -32.32 -15.07 15.74
N SER A 368 -32.07 -14.88 17.06
CA SER A 368 -33.14 -14.61 18.03
C SER A 368 -33.76 -13.22 17.85
N ARG A 369 -33.08 -12.33 17.15
CA ARG A 369 -33.56 -10.96 16.81
C ARG A 369 -34.18 -10.88 15.43
N ALA A 370 -34.17 -11.96 14.63
CA ALA A 370 -34.76 -11.96 13.30
C ALA A 370 -36.25 -11.65 13.34
N CYS A 371 -36.70 -10.68 12.54
CA CYS A 371 -38.10 -10.23 12.52
C CYS A 371 -38.63 -9.93 11.12
N LEU A 372 -37.77 -9.91 10.11
CA LEU A 372 -38.13 -9.56 8.74
C LEU A 372 -38.26 -10.79 7.85
N THR A 373 -39.24 -10.77 6.96
CA THR A 373 -39.45 -11.75 5.90
C THR A 373 -38.63 -11.38 4.66
N ILE A 374 -38.51 -12.32 3.73
CA ILE A 374 -37.84 -12.09 2.45
C ILE A 374 -38.48 -10.95 1.65
N GLN A 375 -39.81 -10.85 1.67
CA GLN A 375 -40.55 -9.80 0.96
C GLN A 375 -40.26 -8.43 1.54
N GLU A 376 -40.25 -8.30 2.88
CA GLU A 376 -39.92 -7.04 3.57
C GLU A 376 -38.49 -6.60 3.26
N VAL A 377 -37.50 -7.49 3.35
CA VAL A 377 -36.12 -7.16 3.04
C VAL A 377 -35.93 -6.79 1.56
N THR A 378 -36.57 -7.53 0.64
CA THR A 378 -36.51 -7.19 -0.79
C THR A 378 -37.12 -5.82 -1.08
N SER A 379 -38.25 -5.48 -0.44
CA SER A 379 -38.86 -4.16 -0.56
C SER A 379 -37.92 -3.04 -0.08
N LEU A 380 -37.21 -3.26 1.03
CA LEU A 380 -36.23 -2.29 1.54
C LEU A 380 -35.05 -2.09 0.58
N LEU A 381 -34.53 -3.19 0.00
CA LEU A 381 -33.48 -3.12 -1.00
C LEU A 381 -33.90 -2.38 -2.27
N ILE A 382 -35.13 -2.62 -2.74
CA ILE A 382 -35.68 -1.90 -3.91
C ILE A 382 -35.77 -0.40 -3.61
N ARG A 383 -36.28 -0.01 -2.44
CA ARG A 383 -36.38 1.40 -2.04
C ARG A 383 -35.04 2.10 -2.00
N GLU A 384 -34.00 1.41 -1.53
CA GLU A 384 -32.62 1.94 -1.53
C GLU A 384 -32.06 2.09 -2.95
N ILE A 385 -32.39 1.18 -3.85
CA ILE A 385 -31.96 1.28 -5.26
C ILE A 385 -32.64 2.45 -5.98
N LEU A 386 -33.85 2.81 -5.57
CA LEU A 386 -34.64 3.91 -6.14
C LEU A 386 -34.29 5.27 -5.51
N ALA A 387 -33.62 5.31 -4.36
CA ALA A 387 -33.22 6.53 -3.66
C ALA A 387 -31.96 7.15 -4.25
#